data_8c598c19b28f1b8788b50b8a33c48b89
#
_entry.id   8c598c19b28f1b8788b50b8a33c48b89
#
_cell.length_a   1.000
_cell.length_b   1.000
_cell.length_c   1.000
_cell.angle_alpha   90.00
_cell.angle_beta   90.00
_cell.angle_gamma   90.00
#
_symmetry.space_group_name_H-M   'P 1'
#
loop_
_entity.id
_entity.type
_entity.pdbx_description
1 polymer ?
#
loop_
_entity_poly.entity_id
_entity_poly.type
_entity_poly.pdbx_seq_one_letter_code
_entity_poly.pdbx_strand_id
1 'polypeptide(L)'
;MAKAPFVRVNFRASGDRRRVNAEDIVRTLIEEVSEGRLPAGSRLPPVRALEHELGISKNTVQSAYDELCARGVLQAKEREGVFVAEST
;
A
#
# COMPACT_ATOMS: atom_id res chain seq x y z
N MET A 1 -23.00 -4.40 -5.79
CA MET A 1 -22.44 -4.42 -5.68
C MET A 1 -21.62 -4.02 -5.03
N ALA A 2 -21.17 -3.86 -4.61
CA ALA A 2 -20.46 -3.41 -4.08
C ALA A 2 -19.43 -3.59 -3.63
N LYS A 3 -18.68 -3.39 -3.44
CA LYS A 3 -17.68 -3.60 -3.06
C LYS A 3 -16.84 -2.76 -2.77
N ALA A 4 -16.23 -2.25 -2.41
CA ALA A 4 -15.43 -1.44 -2.19
C ALA A 4 -14.50 -1.43 -1.68
N PRO A 5 -14.19 -1.73 -1.86
CA PRO A 5 -13.41 -2.10 -1.18
C PRO A 5 -12.21 -1.34 -0.89
N PHE A 6 -11.37 -0.92 -1.66
CA PHE A 6 -10.13 -0.29 -1.27
C PHE A 6 -9.81 0.85 -2.21
N VAL A 7 -8.91 1.74 -1.74
CA VAL A 7 -8.50 2.85 -2.56
C VAL A 7 -7.57 2.39 -3.67
N ARG A 8 -7.50 3.16 -4.70
CA ARG A 8 -6.59 2.88 -5.78
C ARG A 8 -5.39 3.78 -5.68
N VAL A 9 -4.22 3.19 -5.83
CA VAL A 9 -2.98 3.93 -5.76
C VAL A 9 -2.16 3.61 -6.98
N ASN A 10 -1.61 4.64 -7.60
CA ASN A 10 -0.76 4.46 -8.76
C ASN A 10 0.68 4.32 -8.31
N PHE A 11 1.19 3.13 -8.42
CA PHE A 11 2.58 2.88 -8.07
C PHE A 11 3.45 2.99 -9.30
N ARG A 12 4.63 3.56 -9.14
CA ARG A 12 5.56 3.71 -10.22
C ARG A 12 6.92 3.21 -9.82
N ALA A 13 7.56 2.51 -10.75
CA ALA A 13 8.92 2.09 -10.53
C ALA A 13 9.84 3.28 -10.68
N SER A 14 10.89 3.34 -9.88
CA SER A 14 11.84 4.41 -9.94
C SER A 14 12.88 4.14 -11.01
N GLY A 15 13.37 5.20 -11.60
CA GLY A 15 14.46 5.09 -12.56
C GLY A 15 14.08 4.27 -13.76
N ASP A 16 14.96 3.39 -14.15
CA ASP A 16 14.74 2.59 -15.35
C ASP A 16 14.08 1.27 -15.09
N ARG A 17 13.66 1.01 -13.88
CA ARG A 17 13.07 -0.27 -13.57
C ARG A 17 11.69 -0.40 -14.18
N ARG A 18 11.38 -1.60 -14.63
CA ARG A 18 10.08 -1.87 -15.21
C ARG A 18 9.06 -2.27 -14.20
N ARG A 19 9.52 -2.76 -13.07
CA ARG A 19 8.61 -3.25 -12.04
C ARG A 19 8.78 -2.48 -10.77
N VAL A 20 7.67 -2.30 -10.09
CA VAL A 20 7.68 -1.66 -8.79
C VAL A 20 8.29 -2.64 -7.79
N ASN A 21 9.18 -2.16 -6.95
CA ASN A 21 9.72 -3.00 -5.88
C ASN A 21 9.15 -2.52 -4.54
N ALA A 22 9.58 -3.19 -3.46
CA ALA A 22 9.04 -2.86 -2.15
C ALA A 22 9.29 -1.42 -1.77
N GLU A 23 10.47 -0.93 -2.09
CA GLU A 23 10.82 0.44 -1.76
C GLU A 23 9.94 1.44 -2.49
N ASP A 24 9.61 1.14 -3.73
CA ASP A 24 8.72 2.01 -4.50
C ASP A 24 7.33 2.06 -3.86
N ILE A 25 6.85 0.93 -3.38
CA ILE A 25 5.55 0.90 -2.73
C ILE A 25 5.59 1.72 -1.46
N VAL A 26 6.64 1.54 -0.66
CA VAL A 26 6.78 2.28 0.59
C VAL A 26 6.78 3.78 0.31
N ARG A 27 7.61 4.20 -0.64
CA ARG A 27 7.73 5.63 -0.93
C ARG A 27 6.43 6.20 -1.44
N THR A 28 5.78 5.49 -2.35
CA THR A 28 4.54 5.98 -2.92
C THR A 28 3.47 6.15 -1.85
N LEU A 29 3.33 5.17 -0.98
CA LEU A 29 2.30 5.26 0.04
C LEU A 29 2.59 6.34 1.05
N ILE A 30 3.86 6.53 1.41
CA ILE A 30 4.21 7.61 2.31
C ILE A 30 3.85 8.95 1.68
N GLU A 31 4.14 9.11 0.40
CA GLU A 31 3.79 10.33 -0.29
C GLU A 31 2.30 10.57 -0.34
N GLU A 32 1.55 9.53 -0.66
CA GLU A 32 0.10 9.67 -0.78
C GLU A 32 -0.52 10.06 0.56
N VAL A 33 -0.04 9.46 1.63
CA VAL A 33 -0.55 9.80 2.95
C VAL A 33 -0.13 11.21 3.34
N SER A 34 1.10 11.57 3.08
CA SER A 34 1.62 12.89 3.39
C SER A 34 0.89 13.98 2.67
N GLU A 35 0.52 13.73 1.43
CA GLU A 35 -0.14 14.73 0.63
C GLU A 35 -1.64 14.79 0.87
N GLY A 36 -2.13 13.91 1.70
CA GLY A 36 -3.55 13.93 2.03
C GLY A 36 -4.43 13.19 1.05
N ARG A 37 -3.84 12.50 0.08
CA ARG A 37 -4.64 11.74 -0.86
C ARG A 37 -5.17 10.45 -0.26
N LEU A 38 -4.53 9.97 0.78
CA LEU A 38 -4.99 8.79 1.51
C LEU A 38 -5.27 9.19 2.94
N PRO A 39 -6.50 9.57 3.24
CA PRO A 39 -6.82 9.96 4.61
C PRO A 39 -6.77 8.76 5.56
N ALA A 40 -6.61 9.05 6.83
CA ALA A 40 -6.59 8.01 7.84
C ALA A 40 -7.84 7.16 7.74
N GLY A 41 -7.67 5.87 7.90
CA GLY A 41 -8.78 4.94 7.82
C GLY A 41 -9.05 4.42 6.43
N SER A 42 -8.34 4.92 5.42
CA SER A 42 -8.52 4.42 4.06
C SER A 42 -8.06 2.97 3.99
N ARG A 43 -8.83 2.17 3.30
CA ARG A 43 -8.48 0.77 3.14
C ARG A 43 -7.57 0.60 1.93
N LEU A 44 -6.47 -0.10 2.13
CA LEU A 44 -5.51 -0.32 1.06
C LEU A 44 -5.77 -1.62 0.34
N PRO A 45 -5.30 -1.75 -0.89
CA PRO A 45 -5.49 -3.01 -1.62
C PRO A 45 -4.80 -4.15 -0.89
N PRO A 46 -5.40 -5.32 -0.87
CA PRO A 46 -4.75 -6.46 -0.25
C PRO A 46 -3.51 -6.86 -1.04
N VAL A 47 -2.63 -7.59 -0.37
CA VAL A 47 -1.39 -8.04 -1.00
C VAL A 47 -1.67 -8.72 -2.33
N ARG A 48 -2.68 -9.56 -2.33
CA ARG A 48 -3.02 -10.32 -3.52
C ARG A 48 -3.37 -9.42 -4.70
N ALA A 49 -4.10 -8.35 -4.43
CA ALA A 49 -4.50 -7.44 -5.48
C ALA A 49 -3.29 -6.74 -6.10
N LEU A 50 -2.36 -6.30 -5.27
CA LEU A 50 -1.17 -5.64 -5.77
C LEU A 50 -0.24 -6.61 -6.48
N GLU A 51 -0.17 -7.81 -5.98
CA GLU A 51 0.62 -8.85 -6.61
C GLU A 51 0.16 -9.04 -8.05
N HIS A 52 -1.12 -9.11 -8.24
CA HIS A 52 -1.70 -9.30 -9.54
C HIS A 52 -1.57 -8.06 -10.41
N GLU A 53 -1.90 -6.93 -9.83
CA GLU A 53 -1.94 -5.68 -10.58
C GLU A 53 -0.55 -5.22 -11.01
N LEU A 54 0.43 -5.36 -10.15
CA LEU A 54 1.78 -4.89 -10.42
C LEU A 54 2.67 -5.97 -11.00
N GLY A 55 2.21 -7.21 -10.99
CA GLY A 55 3.01 -8.29 -11.52
C GLY A 55 4.27 -8.56 -10.73
N ILE A 56 4.20 -8.41 -9.42
CA ILE A 56 5.34 -8.62 -8.55
C ILE A 56 5.00 -9.70 -7.54
N SER A 57 6.01 -10.16 -6.80
CA SER A 57 5.80 -11.26 -5.90
C SER A 57 5.07 -10.83 -4.64
N LYS A 58 4.40 -11.78 -4.05
CA LYS A 58 3.70 -11.56 -2.80
C LYS A 58 4.65 -11.04 -1.73
N ASN A 59 5.86 -11.60 -1.67
CA ASN A 59 6.82 -11.19 -0.67
C ASN A 59 7.21 -9.73 -0.81
N THR A 60 7.28 -9.25 -2.04
CA THR A 60 7.61 -7.86 -2.28
C THR A 60 6.55 -6.94 -1.69
N VAL A 61 5.28 -7.25 -1.95
CA VAL A 61 4.20 -6.43 -1.43
C VAL A 61 4.13 -6.53 0.08
N GLN A 62 4.24 -7.74 0.59
CA GLN A 62 4.14 -7.97 2.03
C GLN A 62 5.25 -7.23 2.76
N SER A 63 6.45 -7.27 2.21
CA SER A 63 7.59 -6.59 2.80
C SER A 63 7.34 -5.09 2.91
N ALA A 64 6.80 -4.51 1.85
CA ALA A 64 6.50 -3.09 1.85
C ALA A 64 5.45 -2.74 2.89
N TYR A 65 4.38 -3.53 2.94
CA TYR A 65 3.32 -3.28 3.91
C TYR A 65 3.84 -3.44 5.34
N ASP A 66 4.66 -4.46 5.57
CA ASP A 66 5.24 -4.66 6.89
C ASP A 66 6.07 -3.48 7.33
N GLU A 67 6.85 -2.95 6.40
CA GLU A 67 7.67 -1.80 6.74
C GLU A 67 6.81 -0.59 7.07
N LEU A 68 5.76 -0.36 6.30
CA LEU A 68 4.88 0.78 6.54
C LEU A 68 4.15 0.62 7.87
N CYS A 69 3.79 -0.60 8.22
CA CYS A 69 3.18 -0.83 9.52
C CYS A 69 4.18 -0.54 10.63
N ALA A 70 5.43 -0.94 10.44
CA ALA A 70 6.46 -0.70 11.43
C ALA A 70 6.73 0.80 11.61
N ARG A 71 6.55 1.56 10.55
CA ARG A 71 6.73 3.00 10.62
C ARG A 71 5.52 3.74 11.16
N GLY A 72 4.42 3.04 11.35
CA GLY A 72 3.21 3.66 11.84
C GLY A 72 2.38 4.33 10.76
N VAL A 73 2.73 4.12 9.50
CA VAL A 73 1.98 4.70 8.39
C VAL A 73 0.73 3.89 8.10
N LEU A 74 0.83 2.58 8.22
CA LEU A 74 -0.29 1.70 7.99
C LEU A 74 -0.61 0.90 9.23
N GLN A 75 -1.81 0.33 9.24
CA GLN A 75 -2.26 -0.50 10.33
C GLN A 75 -2.93 -1.73 9.75
N ALA A 76 -2.44 -2.89 10.14
CA ALA A 76 -3.03 -4.15 9.68
C ALA A 76 -4.06 -4.59 10.69
N LYS A 77 -5.25 -4.90 10.20
CA LYS A 77 -6.32 -5.41 11.05
C LYS A 77 -6.66 -6.82 10.60
N GLU A 78 -6.68 -7.69 11.56
CA GLU A 78 -6.94 -9.08 11.27
C GLU A 78 -8.28 -9.24 10.58
N ARG A 79 -8.30 -9.96 9.48
CA ARG A 79 -9.51 -10.24 8.73
C ARG A 79 -10.15 -9.04 8.04
N GLU A 80 -9.67 -7.85 8.32
CA GLU A 80 -10.25 -6.68 7.69
C GLU A 80 -9.36 -6.09 6.63
N GLY A 81 -8.07 -6.29 6.74
CA GLY A 81 -7.13 -5.79 5.76
C GLY A 81 -6.18 -4.78 6.34
N VAL A 82 -5.60 -3.99 5.44
CA VAL A 82 -4.63 -2.99 5.82
C VAL A 82 -5.24 -1.62 5.59
N PHE A 83 -5.07 -0.74 6.56
CA PHE A 83 -5.66 0.58 6.51
C PHE A 83 -4.59 1.63 6.81
N VAL A 84 -4.86 2.85 6.37
CA VAL A 84 -3.98 3.96 6.71
C VAL A 84 -4.14 4.24 8.20
N ALA A 85 -3.03 4.23 8.92
CA ALA A 85 -3.09 4.46 10.36
C ALA A 85 -3.45 5.89 10.64
N GLU A 86 -4.14 6.11 11.75
CA GLU A 86 -4.44 7.45 12.17
C GLU A 86 -3.21 8.05 12.75
N SER A 87 -2.88 9.24 12.29
CA SER A 87 -1.74 9.88 12.88
C SER A 87 -2.25 10.89 13.85
N THR A 88 -1.61 11.02 14.92
CA THR A 88 -2.09 11.99 15.87
C THR A 88 -1.26 13.23 15.86
#